data_945461541c18b9870220a67746124617
#
_entry.id   945461541c18b9870220a67746124617
#
_cell.length_a   1.000
_cell.length_b   1.000
_cell.length_c   1.000
_cell.angle_alpha   90.00
_cell.angle_beta   90.00
_cell.angle_gamma   90.00
#
_symmetry.space_group_name_H-M   'P 1'
#
loop_
_entity.id
_entity.type
_entity.pdbx_description
1 polymer ?
#
loop_
_entity_poly.entity_id
_entity_poly.type
_entity_poly.pdbx_seq_one_letter_code
_entity_poly.pdbx_strand_id
1 'polypeptide(L)'
;MDVVLKVNRMAKVGETIFANDLKNIPGGKGSNQAIACSRMNANVSMIGKVGMDGNGDILVNKLKENNINTEYIFKDDKVSTGTAIITVDNEANNSIIVASGSNMTIEEEEINEASNVIKNSDIVISQFEVPMKTILKGFKIAKENNKITILNPAPAKKIDRELLKYTDIIIPNETEAFELTGLEVTDLDSAKNAANILMKEGIKCVIITLGSRGAAVIMKEYSDIVPAFKVNAIDTTAAGDSFIGGFASKIDINNMSFENLKKSIKFGNMVSSIAVQREGAEPSIPYLEDVKKIYGEEL
;
A
#
# COMPACT_ATOMS: atom_id res chain seq x y z
N MET A 1 8.72 8.81 -6.57
CA MET A 1 10.18 8.56 -6.72
C MET A 1 10.85 8.77 -5.38
N ASP A 2 11.64 7.81 -4.89
CA ASP A 2 12.37 7.94 -3.64
C ASP A 2 13.83 8.27 -3.94
N VAL A 3 14.29 9.45 -3.48
CA VAL A 3 15.68 9.93 -3.62
C VAL A 3 16.37 9.66 -2.28
N VAL A 4 17.18 8.60 -2.24
CA VAL A 4 17.87 8.17 -1.02
C VAL A 4 19.29 8.73 -1.01
N LEU A 5 19.58 9.54 0.02
CA LEU A 5 20.87 10.15 0.27
C LEU A 5 21.55 9.44 1.45
N LYS A 6 22.71 8.83 1.25
CA LYS A 6 23.54 8.31 2.34
C LYS A 6 24.50 9.40 2.81
N VAL A 7 24.46 9.71 4.09
CA VAL A 7 25.30 10.74 4.73
C VAL A 7 26.05 10.16 5.93
N ASN A 8 27.13 10.82 6.37
CA ASN A 8 27.82 10.37 7.58
C ASN A 8 27.01 10.67 8.86
N ARG A 9 26.26 11.76 8.86
CA ARG A 9 25.35 12.21 9.92
C ARG A 9 24.30 13.15 9.35
N MET A 10 23.24 13.40 10.09
CA MET A 10 22.24 14.40 9.71
C MET A 10 22.81 15.81 9.73
N ALA A 11 22.39 16.66 8.78
CA ALA A 11 22.73 18.08 8.73
C ALA A 11 22.05 18.85 9.88
N LYS A 12 22.77 19.81 10.47
CA LYS A 12 22.19 20.76 11.43
C LYS A 12 21.59 21.96 10.68
N VAL A 13 20.76 22.74 11.37
CA VAL A 13 20.19 23.96 10.80
C VAL A 13 21.31 24.92 10.38
N GLY A 14 21.25 25.37 9.12
CA GLY A 14 22.25 26.27 8.53
C GLY A 14 23.53 25.58 8.03
N GLU A 15 23.60 24.24 8.08
CA GLU A 15 24.79 23.48 7.69
C GLU A 15 24.65 22.91 6.26
N THR A 16 25.75 22.90 5.52
CA THR A 16 25.88 22.16 4.26
C THR A 16 26.77 20.94 4.50
N ILE A 17 26.26 19.75 4.16
CA ILE A 17 27.05 18.51 4.21
C ILE A 17 27.03 17.83 2.83
N PHE A 18 27.99 16.95 2.59
CA PHE A 18 28.06 16.13 1.39
C PHE A 18 27.44 14.77 1.64
N ALA A 19 26.64 14.28 0.68
CA ALA A 19 26.19 12.90 0.66
C ALA A 19 27.31 11.98 0.12
N ASN A 20 27.43 10.79 0.68
CA ASN A 20 28.36 9.76 0.22
C ASN A 20 27.82 8.99 -0.98
N ASP A 21 26.50 8.89 -1.11
CA ASP A 21 25.80 8.17 -2.18
C ASP A 21 24.43 8.79 -2.42
N LEU A 22 23.93 8.68 -3.66
CA LEU A 22 22.58 9.06 -4.05
C LEU A 22 21.99 7.95 -4.91
N LYS A 23 20.79 7.49 -4.53
CA LYS A 23 20.02 6.51 -5.30
C LYS A 23 18.63 7.04 -5.59
N ASN A 24 18.20 6.89 -6.84
CA ASN A 24 16.80 7.08 -7.23
C ASN A 24 16.12 5.71 -7.30
N ILE A 25 15.12 5.49 -6.45
CA ILE A 25 14.42 4.22 -6.34
C ILE A 25 12.95 4.46 -6.71
N PRO A 26 12.39 3.73 -7.69
CA PRO A 26 10.95 3.75 -7.92
C PRO A 26 10.20 3.37 -6.63
N GLY A 27 9.20 4.18 -6.26
CA GLY A 27 8.45 4.00 -5.03
C GLY A 27 7.05 4.61 -5.15
N GLY A 28 6.44 4.82 -4.00
CA GLY A 28 5.04 5.23 -3.86
C GLY A 28 4.14 4.03 -3.58
N LYS A 29 3.30 4.15 -2.54
CA LYS A 29 2.47 3.04 -2.03
C LYS A 29 1.60 2.41 -3.11
N GLY A 30 0.90 3.22 -3.92
CA GLY A 30 0.07 2.73 -5.00
C GLY A 30 0.84 1.93 -6.04
N SER A 31 2.02 2.41 -6.45
CA SER A 31 2.91 1.72 -7.37
C SER A 31 3.43 0.40 -6.77
N ASN A 32 3.90 0.42 -5.52
CA ASN A 32 4.41 -0.77 -4.85
C ASN A 32 3.33 -1.85 -4.70
N GLN A 33 2.11 -1.47 -4.30
CA GLN A 33 0.97 -2.39 -4.17
C GLN A 33 0.55 -2.96 -5.53
N ALA A 34 0.52 -2.13 -6.59
CA ALA A 34 0.24 -2.58 -7.95
C ALA A 34 1.29 -3.59 -8.45
N ILE A 35 2.58 -3.30 -8.22
CA ILE A 35 3.68 -4.21 -8.58
C ILE A 35 3.59 -5.52 -7.78
N ALA A 36 3.29 -5.44 -6.49
CA ALA A 36 3.12 -6.63 -5.66
C ALA A 36 1.95 -7.51 -6.15
N CYS A 37 0.80 -6.91 -6.49
CA CYS A 37 -0.31 -7.65 -7.10
C CYS A 37 0.09 -8.32 -8.43
N SER A 38 0.75 -7.57 -9.32
CA SER A 38 1.14 -8.09 -10.64
C SER A 38 2.17 -9.22 -10.53
N ARG A 39 3.19 -9.09 -9.66
CA ARG A 39 4.16 -10.14 -9.40
C ARG A 39 3.56 -11.40 -8.78
N MET A 40 2.37 -11.29 -8.18
CA MET A 40 1.56 -12.43 -7.72
C MET A 40 0.54 -12.90 -8.78
N ASN A 41 0.75 -12.56 -10.05
CA ASN A 41 -0.05 -12.95 -11.22
C ASN A 41 -1.49 -12.40 -11.26
N ALA A 42 -1.77 -11.29 -10.58
CA ALA A 42 -3.01 -10.56 -10.79
C ALA A 42 -2.95 -9.68 -12.06
N ASN A 43 -4.08 -9.50 -12.74
CA ASN A 43 -4.22 -8.49 -13.78
C ASN A 43 -4.41 -7.12 -13.12
N VAL A 44 -3.50 -6.18 -13.36
CA VAL A 44 -3.48 -4.89 -12.68
C VAL A 44 -3.57 -3.75 -13.67
N SER A 45 -4.43 -2.78 -13.35
CA SER A 45 -4.46 -1.47 -14.00
C SER A 45 -4.17 -0.40 -12.94
N MET A 46 -3.31 0.54 -13.26
CA MET A 46 -2.99 1.66 -12.38
C MET A 46 -3.70 2.93 -12.84
N ILE A 47 -4.40 3.58 -11.92
CA ILE A 47 -4.93 4.93 -12.08
C ILE A 47 -4.08 5.86 -11.22
N GLY A 48 -3.50 6.88 -11.82
CA GLY A 48 -2.60 7.78 -11.10
C GLY A 48 -2.16 8.96 -11.95
N LYS A 49 -1.27 9.78 -11.41
CA LYS A 49 -0.76 10.96 -12.13
C LYS A 49 0.73 11.16 -11.87
N VAL A 50 1.47 11.44 -12.91
CA VAL A 50 2.89 11.77 -12.85
C VAL A 50 3.13 13.12 -13.51
N GLY A 51 4.24 13.79 -13.19
CA GLY A 51 4.68 14.97 -13.92
C GLY A 51 5.19 14.62 -15.32
N MET A 52 5.21 15.60 -16.21
CA MET A 52 5.90 15.50 -17.51
C MET A 52 7.42 15.70 -17.32
N ASP A 53 8.04 14.80 -16.54
CA ASP A 53 9.46 14.83 -16.19
C ASP A 53 10.09 13.43 -16.24
N GLY A 54 11.42 13.36 -16.11
CA GLY A 54 12.16 12.11 -16.20
C GLY A 54 11.78 11.10 -15.10
N ASN A 55 11.38 11.56 -13.91
CA ASN A 55 10.91 10.68 -12.83
C ASN A 55 9.58 10.03 -13.21
N GLY A 56 8.66 10.81 -13.81
CA GLY A 56 7.39 10.29 -14.30
C GLY A 56 7.58 9.20 -15.35
N ASP A 57 8.47 9.43 -16.31
CA ASP A 57 8.75 8.44 -17.36
C ASP A 57 9.37 7.16 -16.77
N ILE A 58 10.30 7.26 -15.80
CA ILE A 58 10.89 6.12 -15.11
C ILE A 58 9.80 5.31 -14.39
N LEU A 59 8.90 5.97 -13.63
CA LEU A 59 7.83 5.29 -12.89
C LEU A 59 6.85 4.59 -13.82
N VAL A 60 6.41 5.24 -14.90
CA VAL A 60 5.51 4.62 -15.88
C VAL A 60 6.15 3.41 -16.55
N ASN A 61 7.44 3.52 -16.93
CA ASN A 61 8.16 2.40 -17.52
C ASN A 61 8.30 1.23 -16.53
N LYS A 62 8.56 1.52 -15.25
CA LYS A 62 8.63 0.49 -14.21
C LYS A 62 7.31 -0.27 -14.04
N LEU A 63 6.17 0.42 -14.11
CA LEU A 63 4.86 -0.24 -14.11
C LEU A 63 4.67 -1.15 -15.33
N LYS A 64 5.04 -0.68 -16.53
CA LYS A 64 4.98 -1.46 -17.77
C LYS A 64 5.86 -2.72 -17.73
N GLU A 65 7.09 -2.60 -17.19
CA GLU A 65 8.02 -3.73 -16.98
C GLU A 65 7.41 -4.82 -16.09
N ASN A 66 6.51 -4.43 -15.18
CA ASN A 66 5.76 -5.35 -14.32
C ASN A 66 4.38 -5.72 -14.89
N ASN A 67 4.14 -5.58 -16.21
CA ASN A 67 2.90 -5.94 -16.91
C ASN A 67 1.63 -5.25 -16.35
N ILE A 68 1.76 -4.05 -15.83
CA ILE A 68 0.64 -3.25 -15.32
C ILE A 68 0.10 -2.37 -16.45
N ASN A 69 -1.22 -2.37 -16.64
CA ASN A 69 -1.86 -1.44 -17.57
C ASN A 69 -1.73 0.00 -17.07
N THR A 70 -1.11 0.87 -17.87
CA THR A 70 -0.79 2.27 -17.56
C THR A 70 -1.63 3.26 -18.38
N GLU A 71 -2.71 2.81 -19.02
CA GLU A 71 -3.57 3.65 -19.86
C GLU A 71 -4.12 4.87 -19.11
N TYR A 72 -4.40 4.71 -17.80
CA TYR A 72 -4.94 5.76 -16.93
C TYR A 72 -3.88 6.37 -16.00
N ILE A 73 -2.62 6.39 -16.43
CA ILE A 73 -1.59 7.22 -15.80
C ILE A 73 -1.58 8.58 -16.53
N PHE A 74 -2.19 9.55 -15.89
CA PHE A 74 -2.27 10.92 -16.42
C PHE A 74 -0.94 11.65 -16.26
N LYS A 75 -0.71 12.67 -17.08
CA LYS A 75 0.50 13.50 -17.02
C LYS A 75 0.14 14.95 -16.69
N ASP A 76 0.85 15.53 -15.72
CA ASP A 76 0.73 16.93 -15.35
C ASP A 76 1.87 17.72 -16.00
N ASP A 77 1.55 18.79 -16.72
CA ASP A 77 2.52 19.65 -17.43
C ASP A 77 3.05 20.80 -16.55
N LYS A 78 2.47 20.99 -15.35
CA LYS A 78 2.81 22.10 -14.43
C LYS A 78 3.43 21.64 -13.13
N VAL A 79 3.09 20.43 -12.68
CA VAL A 79 3.50 19.91 -11.38
C VAL A 79 4.38 18.69 -11.58
N SER A 80 5.54 18.68 -10.93
CA SER A 80 6.50 17.58 -11.02
C SER A 80 5.97 16.30 -10.38
N THR A 81 6.54 15.17 -10.77
CA THR A 81 6.27 13.86 -10.17
C THR A 81 6.54 13.87 -8.68
N GLY A 82 5.64 13.23 -7.91
CA GLY A 82 5.80 13.08 -6.46
C GLY A 82 7.13 12.43 -6.09
N THR A 83 7.84 13.05 -5.14
CA THR A 83 9.20 12.65 -4.77
C THR A 83 9.33 12.64 -3.24
N ALA A 84 9.91 11.58 -2.68
CA ALA A 84 10.37 11.53 -1.30
C ALA A 84 11.89 11.68 -1.26
N ILE A 85 12.38 12.61 -0.44
CA ILE A 85 13.81 12.76 -0.16
C ILE A 85 14.08 12.08 1.17
N ILE A 86 14.89 11.03 1.14
CA ILE A 86 15.19 10.17 2.29
C ILE A 86 16.67 10.31 2.60
N THR A 87 17.01 10.88 3.74
CA THR A 87 18.39 10.95 4.22
C THR A 87 18.60 9.84 5.24
N VAL A 88 19.67 9.04 5.07
CA VAL A 88 20.03 7.95 5.99
C VAL A 88 21.49 8.15 6.44
N ASP A 89 21.71 8.17 7.76
CA ASP A 89 23.06 8.31 8.33
C ASP A 89 23.71 6.95 8.66
N ASN A 90 24.96 7.01 9.13
CA ASN A 90 25.73 5.81 9.47
C ASN A 90 25.18 5.03 10.69
N GLU A 91 24.31 5.65 11.49
CA GLU A 91 23.62 5.02 12.63
C GLU A 91 22.26 4.45 12.23
N ALA A 92 21.93 4.46 10.93
CA ALA A 92 20.63 4.06 10.36
C ALA A 92 19.46 4.96 10.79
N ASN A 93 19.72 6.16 11.34
CA ASN A 93 18.66 7.15 11.50
C ASN A 93 18.24 7.66 10.14
N ASN A 94 16.94 7.93 9.97
CA ASN A 94 16.43 8.49 8.73
C ASN A 94 15.64 9.78 8.96
N SER A 95 15.58 10.59 7.92
CA SER A 95 14.72 11.77 7.81
C SER A 95 14.08 11.76 6.43
N ILE A 96 12.75 11.89 6.37
CA ILE A 96 11.98 11.78 5.13
C ILE A 96 11.19 13.06 4.91
N ILE A 97 11.37 13.66 3.74
CA ILE A 97 10.60 14.82 3.28
C ILE A 97 9.84 14.41 2.03
N VAL A 98 8.51 14.52 2.04
CA VAL A 98 7.67 14.14 0.91
C VAL A 98 7.13 15.39 0.21
N ALA A 99 7.46 15.52 -1.08
CA ALA A 99 6.80 16.42 -2.00
C ALA A 99 5.80 15.59 -2.83
N SER A 100 4.53 15.67 -2.49
CA SER A 100 3.50 14.83 -3.13
C SER A 100 3.33 15.07 -4.63
N GLY A 101 3.70 16.26 -5.11
CA GLY A 101 3.72 16.60 -6.54
C GLY A 101 2.40 16.29 -7.24
N SER A 102 2.49 15.80 -8.46
CA SER A 102 1.35 15.48 -9.32
C SER A 102 0.38 14.45 -8.75
N ASN A 103 0.77 13.64 -7.75
CA ASN A 103 -0.16 12.75 -7.07
C ASN A 103 -1.37 13.51 -6.49
N MET A 104 -1.13 14.74 -5.99
CA MET A 104 -2.19 15.54 -5.36
C MET A 104 -2.98 16.39 -6.36
N THR A 105 -2.63 16.34 -7.65
CA THR A 105 -3.35 17.06 -8.72
C THR A 105 -4.28 16.16 -9.54
N ILE A 106 -4.37 14.87 -9.19
CA ILE A 106 -5.38 14.00 -9.81
C ILE A 106 -6.79 14.48 -9.44
N GLU A 107 -7.70 14.52 -10.42
CA GLU A 107 -9.04 15.07 -10.29
C GLU A 107 -10.13 14.03 -10.50
N GLU A 108 -11.36 14.36 -10.12
CA GLU A 108 -12.51 13.44 -10.24
C GLU A 108 -12.88 13.17 -11.69
N GLU A 109 -12.60 14.10 -12.60
CA GLU A 109 -12.77 13.95 -14.04
C GLU A 109 -11.89 12.83 -14.59
N GLU A 110 -10.63 12.75 -14.16
CA GLU A 110 -9.69 11.68 -14.54
C GLU A 110 -10.15 10.32 -13.99
N ILE A 111 -10.77 10.30 -12.81
CA ILE A 111 -11.39 9.08 -12.29
C ILE A 111 -12.64 8.69 -13.09
N ASN A 112 -13.41 9.66 -13.60
CA ASN A 112 -14.53 9.38 -14.50
C ASN A 112 -14.06 8.79 -15.84
N GLU A 113 -12.96 9.29 -16.42
CA GLU A 113 -12.34 8.74 -17.61
C GLU A 113 -11.91 7.28 -17.38
N ALA A 114 -11.36 6.96 -16.22
CA ALA A 114 -10.97 5.62 -15.82
C ALA A 114 -12.15 4.75 -15.34
N SER A 115 -13.41 5.21 -15.41
CA SER A 115 -14.56 4.49 -14.85
C SER A 115 -14.75 3.09 -15.43
N ASN A 116 -14.41 2.89 -16.71
CA ASN A 116 -14.57 1.58 -17.36
C ASN A 116 -13.62 0.53 -16.74
N VAL A 117 -12.37 0.88 -16.45
CA VAL A 117 -11.45 -0.07 -15.83
C VAL A 117 -11.89 -0.38 -14.39
N ILE A 118 -12.41 0.59 -13.66
CA ILE A 118 -12.97 0.37 -12.32
C ILE A 118 -14.17 -0.61 -12.39
N LYS A 119 -15.08 -0.42 -13.31
CA LYS A 119 -16.28 -1.27 -13.49
C LYS A 119 -15.94 -2.72 -13.88
N ASN A 120 -14.83 -2.92 -14.58
CA ASN A 120 -14.39 -4.24 -15.08
C ASN A 120 -13.37 -4.92 -14.15
N SER A 121 -12.89 -4.27 -13.09
CA SER A 121 -12.04 -4.90 -12.09
C SER A 121 -12.87 -5.63 -11.02
N ASP A 122 -12.28 -6.56 -10.32
CA ASP A 122 -12.90 -7.27 -9.20
C ASP A 122 -12.68 -6.51 -7.88
N ILE A 123 -11.51 -5.90 -7.75
CA ILE A 123 -11.04 -5.22 -6.53
C ILE A 123 -10.48 -3.85 -6.90
N VAL A 124 -10.79 -2.84 -6.11
CA VAL A 124 -10.22 -1.49 -6.20
C VAL A 124 -9.48 -1.18 -4.90
N ILE A 125 -8.18 -0.87 -5.01
CA ILE A 125 -7.30 -0.59 -3.87
C ILE A 125 -6.87 0.87 -3.91
N SER A 126 -6.86 1.55 -2.77
CA SER A 126 -6.31 2.91 -2.68
C SER A 126 -5.62 3.18 -1.35
N GLN A 127 -4.80 4.22 -1.33
CA GLN A 127 -4.02 4.71 -0.20
C GLN A 127 -4.15 6.24 -0.13
N PHE A 128 -3.56 6.87 0.91
CA PHE A 128 -3.71 8.31 1.13
C PHE A 128 -2.60 9.17 0.49
N GLU A 129 -1.97 8.70 -0.54
CA GLU A 129 -0.99 9.50 -1.32
C GLU A 129 -1.62 10.29 -2.47
N VAL A 130 -2.93 10.24 -2.60
CA VAL A 130 -3.75 11.00 -3.56
C VAL A 130 -4.86 11.78 -2.84
N PRO A 131 -5.57 12.71 -3.47
CA PRO A 131 -6.67 13.43 -2.85
C PRO A 131 -7.79 12.49 -2.40
N MET A 132 -8.28 12.66 -1.18
CA MET A 132 -9.31 11.77 -0.60
C MET A 132 -10.62 11.83 -1.40
N LYS A 133 -10.94 12.96 -2.03
CA LYS A 133 -12.10 13.12 -2.91
C LYS A 133 -12.06 12.18 -4.13
N THR A 134 -10.88 11.95 -4.71
CA THR A 134 -10.72 11.06 -5.87
C THR A 134 -10.78 9.59 -5.46
N ILE A 135 -10.28 9.24 -4.26
CA ILE A 135 -10.48 7.89 -3.68
C ILE A 135 -11.98 7.63 -3.50
N LEU A 136 -12.68 8.57 -2.86
CA LEU A 136 -14.14 8.48 -2.65
C LEU A 136 -14.89 8.29 -3.96
N LYS A 137 -14.52 9.07 -5.01
CA LYS A 137 -15.12 8.95 -6.34
C LYS A 137 -14.92 7.56 -6.94
N GLY A 138 -13.68 7.04 -6.90
CA GLY A 138 -13.36 5.70 -7.41
C GLY A 138 -14.09 4.60 -6.64
N PHE A 139 -14.15 4.70 -5.31
CA PHE A 139 -14.86 3.74 -4.47
C PHE A 139 -16.38 3.79 -4.67
N LYS A 140 -16.98 4.97 -4.89
CA LYS A 140 -18.39 5.07 -5.27
C LYS A 140 -18.69 4.31 -6.57
N ILE A 141 -17.89 4.55 -7.62
CA ILE A 141 -18.03 3.82 -8.89
C ILE A 141 -17.87 2.30 -8.68
N ALA A 142 -16.90 1.88 -7.90
CA ALA A 142 -16.67 0.47 -7.56
C ALA A 142 -17.89 -0.16 -6.87
N LYS A 143 -18.43 0.50 -5.84
CA LYS A 143 -19.59 -0.01 -5.07
C LYS A 143 -20.87 -0.05 -5.89
N GLU A 144 -21.13 0.94 -6.74
CA GLU A 144 -22.26 0.95 -7.68
C GLU A 144 -22.21 -0.23 -8.66
N ASN A 145 -21.03 -0.82 -8.88
CA ASN A 145 -20.80 -1.96 -9.76
C ASN A 145 -20.46 -3.26 -9.01
N ASN A 146 -20.78 -3.33 -7.70
CA ASN A 146 -20.59 -4.49 -6.83
C ASN A 146 -19.12 -4.97 -6.75
N LYS A 147 -18.17 -4.05 -6.83
CA LYS A 147 -16.74 -4.35 -6.69
C LYS A 147 -16.30 -4.26 -5.23
N ILE A 148 -15.25 -5.00 -4.88
CA ILE A 148 -14.64 -4.97 -3.56
C ILE A 148 -13.72 -3.75 -3.48
N THR A 149 -13.82 -3.01 -2.38
CA THR A 149 -12.97 -1.85 -2.12
C THR A 149 -12.05 -2.13 -0.93
N ILE A 150 -10.75 -1.90 -1.13
CA ILE A 150 -9.72 -2.06 -0.10
C ILE A 150 -9.04 -0.71 0.12
N LEU A 151 -9.06 -0.24 1.35
CA LEU A 151 -8.38 0.98 1.75
C LEU A 151 -7.17 0.66 2.64
N ASN A 152 -5.98 1.05 2.21
CA ASN A 152 -4.83 1.18 3.09
C ASN A 152 -4.74 2.64 3.56
N PRO A 153 -5.04 2.96 4.81
CA PRO A 153 -5.12 4.34 5.30
C PRO A 153 -3.74 4.96 5.60
N ALA A 154 -2.80 4.76 4.69
CA ALA A 154 -1.40 5.16 4.76
C ALA A 154 -1.05 6.25 3.73
N PRO A 155 -0.28 7.29 4.09
CA PRO A 155 0.17 7.61 5.44
C PRO A 155 -0.98 8.07 6.35
N ALA A 156 -0.82 7.84 7.65
CA ALA A 156 -1.84 8.17 8.64
C ALA A 156 -2.29 9.64 8.55
N LYS A 157 -3.59 9.87 8.41
CA LYS A 157 -4.23 11.18 8.42
C LYS A 157 -5.71 11.06 8.76
N LYS A 158 -6.32 12.17 9.18
CA LYS A 158 -7.75 12.22 9.44
C LYS A 158 -8.53 11.79 8.19
N ILE A 159 -9.45 10.85 8.38
CA ILE A 159 -10.26 10.29 7.31
C ILE A 159 -11.63 10.96 7.24
N ASP A 160 -12.15 11.13 6.02
CA ASP A 160 -13.55 11.45 5.81
C ASP A 160 -14.40 10.20 6.07
N ARG A 161 -15.37 10.31 6.99
CA ARG A 161 -16.28 9.23 7.32
C ARG A 161 -17.11 8.75 6.12
N GLU A 162 -17.34 9.62 5.13
CA GLU A 162 -18.04 9.21 3.92
C GLU A 162 -17.24 8.14 3.16
N LEU A 163 -15.90 8.24 3.10
CA LEU A 163 -15.07 7.24 2.45
C LEU A 163 -15.20 5.86 3.10
N LEU A 164 -15.34 5.79 4.42
CA LEU A 164 -15.50 4.52 5.14
C LEU A 164 -16.75 3.76 4.73
N LYS A 165 -17.86 4.46 4.40
CA LYS A 165 -19.11 3.84 3.92
C LYS A 165 -18.96 3.10 2.60
N TYR A 166 -17.97 3.48 1.80
CA TYR A 166 -17.66 2.86 0.51
C TYR A 166 -16.45 1.92 0.57
N THR A 167 -15.95 1.62 1.79
CA THR A 167 -14.81 0.73 2.04
C THR A 167 -15.29 -0.60 2.57
N ASP A 168 -15.01 -1.72 1.86
CA ASP A 168 -15.33 -3.06 2.35
C ASP A 168 -14.28 -3.57 3.33
N ILE A 169 -13.00 -3.40 2.98
CA ILE A 169 -11.86 -3.86 3.75
C ILE A 169 -10.94 -2.68 4.02
N ILE A 170 -10.54 -2.49 5.27
CA ILE A 170 -9.51 -1.50 5.63
C ILE A 170 -8.30 -2.21 6.22
N ILE A 171 -7.10 -1.79 5.79
CA ILE A 171 -5.84 -2.44 6.18
C ILE A 171 -4.88 -1.39 6.76
N PRO A 172 -5.05 -0.96 8.02
CA PRO A 172 -4.09 -0.13 8.74
C PRO A 172 -2.97 -0.97 9.35
N ASN A 173 -1.85 -0.33 9.68
CA ASN A 173 -0.91 -0.80 10.70
C ASN A 173 -1.34 -0.31 12.10
N GLU A 174 -0.56 -0.62 13.14
CA GLU A 174 -0.86 -0.24 14.53
C GLU A 174 -0.94 1.28 14.70
N THR A 175 -0.02 2.03 14.09
CA THR A 175 0.01 3.50 14.15
C THR A 175 -1.19 4.11 13.42
N GLU A 176 -1.50 3.62 12.25
CA GLU A 176 -2.64 4.07 11.46
C GLU A 176 -3.98 3.73 12.16
N ALA A 177 -4.06 2.55 12.78
CA ALA A 177 -5.22 2.17 13.59
C ALA A 177 -5.41 3.12 14.79
N PHE A 178 -4.31 3.49 15.47
CA PHE A 178 -4.36 4.47 16.54
C PHE A 178 -4.85 5.85 16.07
N GLU A 179 -4.30 6.36 14.98
CA GLU A 179 -4.69 7.65 14.40
C GLU A 179 -6.18 7.69 13.98
N LEU A 180 -6.71 6.57 13.51
CA LEU A 180 -8.11 6.46 13.09
C LEU A 180 -9.09 6.31 14.25
N THR A 181 -8.66 5.66 15.35
CA THR A 181 -9.57 5.21 16.42
C THR A 181 -9.28 5.78 17.79
N GLY A 182 -8.06 6.31 18.00
CA GLY A 182 -7.55 6.75 19.31
C GLY A 182 -7.22 5.60 20.26
N LEU A 183 -7.21 4.34 19.79
CA LEU A 183 -6.93 3.14 20.59
C LEU A 183 -5.63 2.49 20.17
N GLU A 184 -4.74 2.25 21.13
CA GLU A 184 -3.53 1.45 20.90
C GLU A 184 -3.87 -0.02 20.64
N VAL A 185 -3.12 -0.64 19.72
CA VAL A 185 -3.30 -2.05 19.35
C VAL A 185 -2.08 -2.84 19.81
N THR A 186 -2.25 -3.59 20.90
CA THR A 186 -1.19 -4.42 21.49
C THR A 186 -1.44 -5.91 21.38
N ASP A 187 -2.72 -6.31 21.30
CA ASP A 187 -3.20 -7.70 21.26
C ASP A 187 -4.49 -7.81 20.44
N LEU A 188 -5.09 -9.02 20.41
CA LEU A 188 -6.32 -9.26 19.65
C LEU A 188 -7.52 -8.49 20.23
N ASP A 189 -7.62 -8.33 21.55
CA ASP A 189 -8.76 -7.64 22.15
C ASP A 189 -8.72 -6.15 21.90
N SER A 190 -7.55 -5.51 21.99
CA SER A 190 -7.38 -4.11 21.59
C SER A 190 -7.59 -3.91 20.09
N ALA A 191 -7.16 -4.86 19.24
CA ALA A 191 -7.45 -4.85 17.80
C ALA A 191 -8.96 -4.92 17.52
N LYS A 192 -9.72 -5.77 18.23
CA LYS A 192 -11.18 -5.81 18.15
C LYS A 192 -11.83 -4.50 18.53
N ASN A 193 -11.36 -3.86 19.61
CA ASN A 193 -11.90 -2.60 20.08
C ASN A 193 -11.70 -1.49 19.03
N ALA A 194 -10.51 -1.39 18.45
CA ALA A 194 -10.21 -0.46 17.36
C ALA A 194 -11.07 -0.77 16.11
N ALA A 195 -11.13 -2.04 15.70
CA ALA A 195 -11.93 -2.48 14.56
C ALA A 195 -13.42 -2.17 14.72
N ASN A 196 -13.99 -2.35 15.93
CA ASN A 196 -15.38 -2.06 16.20
C ASN A 196 -15.75 -0.58 15.96
N ILE A 197 -14.83 0.35 16.16
CA ILE A 197 -15.04 1.77 15.83
C ILE A 197 -15.18 1.94 14.33
N LEU A 198 -14.29 1.34 13.55
CA LEU A 198 -14.28 1.41 12.08
C LEU A 198 -15.48 0.70 11.46
N MET A 199 -15.86 -0.46 12.00
CA MET A 199 -16.99 -1.25 11.52
C MET A 199 -18.34 -0.54 11.72
N LYS A 200 -18.48 0.34 12.71
CA LYS A 200 -19.69 1.18 12.90
C LYS A 200 -19.92 2.15 11.73
N GLU A 201 -18.89 2.47 10.97
CA GLU A 201 -18.96 3.32 9.78
C GLU A 201 -19.32 2.53 8.50
N GLY A 202 -19.49 1.21 8.57
CA GLY A 202 -19.93 0.35 7.46
C GLY A 202 -18.87 -0.62 6.91
N ILE A 203 -17.65 -0.61 7.43
CA ILE A 203 -16.58 -1.52 7.02
C ILE A 203 -16.93 -2.96 7.41
N LYS A 204 -16.73 -3.91 6.49
CA LYS A 204 -17.07 -5.32 6.68
C LYS A 204 -15.94 -6.13 7.31
N CYS A 205 -14.70 -5.76 6.99
CA CYS A 205 -13.49 -6.44 7.49
C CYS A 205 -12.40 -5.44 7.79
N VAL A 206 -11.80 -5.55 8.97
CA VAL A 206 -10.64 -4.78 9.40
C VAL A 206 -9.46 -5.74 9.53
N ILE A 207 -8.36 -5.44 8.85
CA ILE A 207 -7.11 -6.21 8.94
C ILE A 207 -6.06 -5.26 9.48
N ILE A 208 -5.55 -5.51 10.69
CA ILE A 208 -4.51 -4.67 11.30
C ILE A 208 -3.18 -5.40 11.19
N THR A 209 -2.23 -4.86 10.44
CA THR A 209 -0.88 -5.42 10.35
C THR A 209 -0.10 -5.12 11.63
N LEU A 210 0.52 -6.16 12.22
CA LEU A 210 1.18 -6.15 13.53
C LEU A 210 2.69 -6.43 13.43
N GLY A 211 3.30 -6.08 12.31
CA GLY A 211 4.72 -6.33 12.04
C GLY A 211 5.08 -7.81 12.16
N SER A 212 6.07 -8.14 12.98
CA SER A 212 6.55 -9.52 13.18
C SER A 212 5.54 -10.45 13.85
N ARG A 213 4.44 -9.92 14.39
CA ARG A 213 3.35 -10.71 14.97
C ARG A 213 2.34 -11.21 13.93
N GLY A 214 2.35 -10.65 12.71
CA GLY A 214 1.45 -10.99 11.62
C GLY A 214 0.35 -9.98 11.39
N ALA A 215 -0.90 -10.41 11.22
CA ALA A 215 -2.03 -9.53 11.00
C ALA A 215 -3.27 -10.01 11.76
N ALA A 216 -3.92 -9.10 12.48
CA ALA A 216 -5.22 -9.34 13.10
C ALA A 216 -6.31 -9.14 12.04
N VAL A 217 -7.23 -10.10 11.93
CA VAL A 217 -8.41 -10.02 11.07
C VAL A 217 -9.66 -9.99 11.92
N ILE A 218 -10.49 -8.98 11.72
CA ILE A 218 -11.70 -8.77 12.47
C ILE A 218 -12.87 -8.58 11.51
N MET A 219 -13.88 -9.43 11.68
CA MET A 219 -15.21 -9.34 11.08
C MET A 219 -16.26 -9.27 12.21
N LYS A 220 -17.52 -9.06 11.84
CA LYS A 220 -18.61 -8.86 12.82
C LYS A 220 -18.62 -9.89 13.95
N GLU A 221 -18.43 -11.18 13.63
CA GLU A 221 -18.58 -12.30 14.59
C GLU A 221 -17.28 -13.08 14.79
N TYR A 222 -16.25 -12.80 14.02
CA TYR A 222 -15.03 -13.58 13.99
C TYR A 222 -13.80 -12.66 14.10
N SER A 223 -12.81 -13.13 14.81
CA SER A 223 -11.52 -12.45 14.90
C SER A 223 -10.41 -13.44 15.21
N ASP A 224 -9.25 -13.21 14.61
CA ASP A 224 -8.06 -14.03 14.85
C ASP A 224 -6.80 -13.24 14.51
N ILE A 225 -5.64 -13.75 14.90
CA ILE A 225 -4.34 -13.29 14.43
C ILE A 225 -3.75 -14.37 13.53
N VAL A 226 -3.51 -14.00 12.28
CA VAL A 226 -2.75 -14.84 11.34
C VAL A 226 -1.27 -14.51 11.53
N PRO A 227 -0.45 -15.45 12.05
CA PRO A 227 0.92 -15.15 12.43
C PRO A 227 1.81 -14.84 11.21
N ALA A 228 2.81 -13.99 11.41
CA ALA A 228 3.87 -13.78 10.43
C ALA A 228 4.84 -14.97 10.40
N PHE A 229 5.60 -15.06 9.31
CA PHE A 229 6.72 -15.97 9.20
C PHE A 229 7.96 -15.35 9.86
N LYS A 230 8.65 -16.14 10.70
CA LYS A 230 9.86 -15.67 11.38
C LYS A 230 11.03 -15.60 10.39
N VAL A 231 11.53 -14.41 10.15
CA VAL A 231 12.65 -14.14 9.24
C VAL A 231 13.56 -13.07 9.83
N ASN A 232 14.78 -12.97 9.31
CA ASN A 232 15.69 -11.87 9.65
C ASN A 232 15.39 -10.70 8.72
N ALA A 233 14.71 -9.68 9.22
CA ALA A 233 14.43 -8.49 8.44
C ALA A 233 15.70 -7.65 8.22
N ILE A 234 15.91 -7.21 6.98
CA ILE A 234 16.98 -6.31 6.55
C ILE A 234 16.42 -4.90 6.37
N ASP A 235 15.28 -4.81 5.64
CA ASP A 235 14.61 -3.54 5.35
C ASP A 235 13.09 -3.77 5.36
N THR A 236 12.36 -2.96 6.09
CA THR A 236 10.90 -3.05 6.18
C THR A 236 10.16 -2.17 5.18
N THR A 237 10.89 -1.48 4.31
CA THR A 237 10.31 -0.67 3.22
C THR A 237 9.46 -1.56 2.32
N ALA A 238 8.27 -1.08 1.97
CA ALA A 238 7.26 -1.81 1.17
C ALA A 238 6.77 -3.15 1.77
N ALA A 239 7.06 -3.48 3.04
CA ALA A 239 6.53 -4.68 3.69
C ALA A 239 4.99 -4.71 3.68
N GLY A 240 4.36 -3.59 4.08
CA GLY A 240 2.91 -3.44 4.05
C GLY A 240 2.33 -3.46 2.63
N ASP A 241 3.02 -2.84 1.66
CA ASP A 241 2.60 -2.85 0.26
C ASP A 241 2.66 -4.27 -0.32
N SER A 242 3.72 -5.01 -0.01
CA SER A 242 3.90 -6.43 -0.39
C SER A 242 2.82 -7.32 0.23
N PHE A 243 2.49 -7.08 1.52
CA PHE A 243 1.39 -7.77 2.19
C PHE A 243 0.07 -7.53 1.49
N ILE A 244 -0.27 -6.26 1.20
CA ILE A 244 -1.53 -5.89 0.55
C ILE A 244 -1.63 -6.50 -0.85
N GLY A 245 -0.55 -6.43 -1.63
CA GLY A 245 -0.51 -7.03 -2.96
C GLY A 245 -0.68 -8.55 -2.93
N GLY A 246 0.00 -9.23 -2.02
CA GLY A 246 -0.16 -10.67 -1.79
C GLY A 246 -1.59 -11.01 -1.35
N PHE A 247 -2.11 -10.34 -0.34
CA PHE A 247 -3.47 -10.52 0.16
C PHE A 247 -4.51 -10.34 -0.95
N ALA A 248 -4.47 -9.22 -1.67
CA ALA A 248 -5.44 -8.89 -2.70
C ALA A 248 -5.43 -9.88 -3.87
N SER A 249 -4.25 -10.39 -4.26
CA SER A 249 -4.09 -11.36 -5.34
C SER A 249 -4.71 -12.74 -5.03
N LYS A 250 -5.03 -13.02 -3.77
CA LYS A 250 -5.55 -14.31 -3.29
C LYS A 250 -6.96 -14.24 -2.71
N ILE A 251 -7.61 -13.09 -2.72
CA ILE A 251 -9.00 -12.98 -2.30
C ILE A 251 -9.90 -13.82 -3.23
N ASP A 252 -10.68 -14.72 -2.63
CA ASP A 252 -11.79 -15.34 -3.33
C ASP A 252 -12.97 -14.37 -3.35
N ILE A 253 -13.15 -13.66 -4.46
CA ILE A 253 -14.20 -12.64 -4.64
C ILE A 253 -15.62 -13.21 -4.54
N ASN A 254 -15.79 -14.51 -4.78
CA ASN A 254 -17.07 -15.18 -4.69
C ASN A 254 -17.37 -15.72 -3.29
N ASN A 255 -16.36 -15.86 -2.45
CA ASN A 255 -16.48 -16.39 -1.10
C ASN A 255 -15.52 -15.70 -0.13
N MET A 256 -15.91 -14.53 0.35
CA MET A 256 -15.16 -13.75 1.35
C MET A 256 -15.46 -14.21 2.77
N SER A 257 -15.52 -15.54 3.01
CA SER A 257 -15.66 -16.09 4.36
C SER A 257 -14.42 -15.78 5.20
N PHE A 258 -14.60 -15.80 6.52
CA PHE A 258 -13.51 -15.55 7.46
C PHE A 258 -12.29 -16.47 7.21
N GLU A 259 -12.53 -17.76 6.97
CA GLU A 259 -11.46 -18.73 6.70
C GLU A 259 -10.73 -18.47 5.38
N ASN A 260 -11.44 -18.05 4.33
CA ASN A 260 -10.80 -17.71 3.06
C ASN A 260 -9.98 -16.41 3.18
N LEU A 261 -10.47 -15.42 3.92
CA LEU A 261 -9.69 -14.20 4.19
C LEU A 261 -8.43 -14.52 5.00
N LYS A 262 -8.48 -15.44 5.98
CA LYS A 262 -7.28 -15.90 6.71
C LYS A 262 -6.25 -16.54 5.78
N LYS A 263 -6.67 -17.34 4.80
CA LYS A 263 -5.76 -17.90 3.78
C LYS A 263 -5.10 -16.79 2.95
N SER A 264 -5.89 -15.80 2.50
CA SER A 264 -5.35 -14.65 1.76
C SER A 264 -4.38 -13.82 2.60
N ILE A 265 -4.66 -13.63 3.90
CA ILE A 265 -3.76 -12.97 4.85
C ILE A 265 -2.48 -13.78 5.04
N LYS A 266 -2.57 -15.11 5.20
CA LYS A 266 -1.40 -16.00 5.29
C LYS A 266 -0.50 -15.80 4.07
N PHE A 267 -1.09 -15.74 2.87
CA PHE A 267 -0.34 -15.49 1.64
C PHE A 267 0.30 -14.09 1.62
N GLY A 268 -0.41 -13.04 2.05
CA GLY A 268 0.15 -11.71 2.24
C GLY A 268 1.35 -11.70 3.19
N ASN A 269 1.27 -12.46 4.31
CA ASN A 269 2.38 -12.64 5.25
C ASN A 269 3.58 -13.35 4.59
N MET A 270 3.37 -14.35 3.70
CA MET A 270 4.43 -15.02 2.94
C MET A 270 5.16 -14.01 2.04
N VAL A 271 4.41 -13.23 1.26
CA VAL A 271 4.96 -12.23 0.34
C VAL A 271 5.75 -11.16 1.09
N SER A 272 5.18 -10.62 2.16
CA SER A 272 5.83 -9.61 3.01
C SER A 272 7.09 -10.14 3.69
N SER A 273 7.09 -11.40 4.15
CA SER A 273 8.25 -12.00 4.81
C SER A 273 9.47 -12.13 3.89
N ILE A 274 9.26 -12.30 2.59
CA ILE A 274 10.34 -12.31 1.60
C ILE A 274 10.83 -10.87 1.34
N ALA A 275 9.89 -9.94 1.21
CA ALA A 275 10.21 -8.54 0.95
C ALA A 275 11.12 -7.95 2.04
N VAL A 276 10.82 -8.17 3.32
CA VAL A 276 11.61 -7.62 4.42
C VAL A 276 13.05 -8.16 4.52
N GLN A 277 13.39 -9.21 3.78
CA GLN A 277 14.75 -9.77 3.70
C GLN A 277 15.59 -9.16 2.56
N ARG A 278 15.07 -8.17 1.85
CA ARG A 278 15.70 -7.50 0.70
C ARG A 278 15.70 -6.00 0.92
N GLU A 279 16.69 -5.30 0.37
CA GLU A 279 16.78 -3.83 0.45
C GLU A 279 15.86 -3.15 -0.58
N GLY A 280 15.32 -1.99 -0.19
CA GLY A 280 14.58 -1.06 -1.03
C GLY A 280 13.08 -1.36 -1.14
N ALA A 281 12.34 -0.47 -1.81
CA ALA A 281 10.91 -0.58 -2.00
C ALA A 281 10.57 -1.60 -3.10
N GLU A 282 10.44 -1.14 -4.36
CA GLU A 282 10.11 -1.99 -5.51
C GLU A 282 11.06 -3.20 -5.69
N PRO A 283 12.39 -3.07 -5.53
CA PRO A 283 13.30 -4.21 -5.71
C PRO A 283 13.11 -5.33 -4.69
N SER A 284 12.59 -5.03 -3.50
CA SER A 284 12.37 -6.03 -2.46
C SER A 284 11.15 -6.93 -2.72
N ILE A 285 10.17 -6.46 -3.48
CA ILE A 285 8.91 -7.17 -3.75
C ILE A 285 9.19 -8.46 -4.52
N PRO A 286 8.84 -9.65 -3.98
CA PRO A 286 9.13 -10.92 -4.63
C PRO A 286 8.23 -11.20 -5.84
N TYR A 287 8.64 -12.12 -6.69
CA TYR A 287 7.78 -12.76 -7.68
C TYR A 287 7.11 -14.00 -7.07
N LEU A 288 6.01 -14.45 -7.68
CA LEU A 288 5.28 -15.65 -7.23
C LEU A 288 6.18 -16.89 -7.18
N GLU A 289 7.15 -17.00 -8.10
CA GLU A 289 8.12 -18.08 -8.14
C GLU A 289 9.03 -18.09 -6.90
N ASP A 290 9.41 -16.93 -6.38
CA ASP A 290 10.16 -16.83 -5.12
C ASP A 290 9.33 -17.37 -3.94
N VAL A 291 8.03 -17.02 -3.91
CA VAL A 291 7.11 -17.47 -2.87
C VAL A 291 6.94 -18.99 -2.94
N LYS A 292 6.71 -19.54 -4.14
CA LYS A 292 6.62 -20.99 -4.36
C LYS A 292 7.90 -21.72 -3.95
N LYS A 293 9.06 -21.17 -4.27
CA LYS A 293 10.36 -21.77 -3.93
C LYS A 293 10.57 -21.86 -2.42
N ILE A 294 10.11 -20.88 -1.65
CA ILE A 294 10.35 -20.81 -0.20
C ILE A 294 9.28 -21.58 0.56
N TYR A 295 8.00 -21.44 0.16
CA TYR A 295 6.85 -21.97 0.91
C TYR A 295 6.22 -23.22 0.29
N GLY A 296 6.68 -23.62 -0.89
CA GLY A 296 6.26 -24.87 -1.53
C GLY A 296 4.77 -24.96 -1.79
N GLU A 297 4.19 -26.11 -1.47
CA GLU A 297 2.78 -26.41 -1.68
C GLU A 297 1.84 -25.81 -0.60
N GLU A 298 2.35 -25.03 0.35
CA GLU A 298 1.51 -24.33 1.34
C GLU A 298 0.67 -23.18 0.75
N LEU A 299 0.64 -23.06 -0.55
CA LEU A 299 0.00 -22.00 -1.34
C LEU A 299 -1.48 -22.28 -1.61
#